data_b1e06861ce069573571f63c54d11af3d
#
_entry.id   b1e06861ce069573571f63c54d11af3d
#
_cell.length_a   1.000
_cell.length_b   1.000
_cell.length_c   1.000
_cell.angle_alpha   90.00
_cell.angle_beta   90.00
_cell.angle_gamma   90.00
#
_symmetry.space_group_name_H-M   'P 1'
#
loop_
_entity.id
_entity.type
_entity.pdbx_description
1 polymer ?
#
loop_
_entity_poly.entity_id
_entity_poly.type
_entity_poly.pdbx_seq_one_letter_code
_entity_poly.pdbx_strand_id
1 'polypeptide(L)'
;MPAHRHLVPQRASKGHLRLTEGELRHWGEDLGRAATPPLLITLTGELGVGKTTLAQSICFGYGVKEEITSPTYALVHEYVAAKSPVFHIDLYRLESPEQLTNLGWDEIVSSRALVLVEWPERAESRLPDDHLPIDLDYTADDPTRRILLAG
;
A
#
# COMPACT_ATOMS: atom_id res chain seq x y z
N MET A 1 -16.57 -6.47 9.09
CA MET A 1 -15.79 -5.20 9.09
C MET A 1 -14.30 -5.51 9.04
N PRO A 2 -13.56 -4.82 8.17
CA PRO A 2 -12.11 -4.98 8.16
C PRO A 2 -11.50 -4.59 9.50
N ALA A 3 -10.51 -5.36 9.96
CA ALA A 3 -9.86 -5.13 11.26
C ALA A 3 -9.17 -3.76 11.37
N HIS A 4 -8.81 -3.18 10.23
CA HIS A 4 -8.05 -1.92 10.17
C HIS A 4 -8.91 -0.71 9.79
N ARG A 5 -10.22 -0.83 9.82
CA ARG A 5 -11.09 0.25 9.37
C ARG A 5 -10.91 1.54 10.15
N HIS A 6 -10.57 1.44 11.43
CA HIS A 6 -10.32 2.61 12.28
C HIS A 6 -9.06 3.39 11.87
N LEU A 7 -8.17 2.79 11.07
CA LEU A 7 -6.96 3.45 10.57
C LEU A 7 -7.21 4.23 9.29
N VAL A 8 -8.37 4.03 8.64
CA VAL A 8 -8.71 4.73 7.40
C VAL A 8 -9.08 6.17 7.74
N PRO A 9 -8.46 7.17 7.10
CA PRO A 9 -8.82 8.57 7.32
C PRO A 9 -10.29 8.82 7.08
N GLN A 10 -10.83 9.80 7.80
CA GLN A 10 -12.25 10.14 7.76
C GLN A 10 -12.72 10.39 6.32
N ARG A 11 -13.90 9.91 5.98
CA ARG A 11 -14.57 9.99 4.69
C ARG A 11 -14.28 8.86 3.71
N ALA A 12 -13.16 8.16 3.81
CA ALA A 12 -12.86 7.07 2.90
C ALA A 12 -13.86 5.92 3.02
N SER A 13 -14.47 5.77 4.18
CA SER A 13 -15.44 4.70 4.45
C SER A 13 -16.82 4.92 3.84
N LYS A 14 -17.06 6.07 3.22
CA LYS A 14 -18.39 6.44 2.70
C LYS A 14 -18.48 6.41 1.18
N GLY A 15 -17.65 5.61 0.53
CA GLY A 15 -17.63 5.49 -0.91
C GLY A 15 -16.33 6.03 -1.50
N HIS A 16 -16.41 6.42 -2.75
CA HIS A 16 -15.24 6.86 -3.48
C HIS A 16 -14.88 8.30 -3.14
N LEU A 17 -13.61 8.55 -2.80
CA LEU A 17 -13.05 9.89 -2.72
C LEU A 17 -12.43 10.24 -4.06
N ARG A 18 -12.67 11.48 -4.52
CA ARG A 18 -12.04 12.00 -5.73
C ARG A 18 -10.95 12.97 -5.29
N LEU A 19 -9.69 12.57 -5.47
CA LEU A 19 -8.54 13.29 -4.92
C LEU A 19 -7.60 13.75 -6.00
N THR A 20 -7.10 14.98 -5.86
CA THR A 20 -5.94 15.46 -6.62
C THR A 20 -4.68 14.75 -6.09
N GLU A 21 -3.55 14.88 -6.80
CA GLU A 21 -2.29 14.30 -6.33
C GLU A 21 -1.92 14.81 -4.93
N GLY A 22 -2.04 16.12 -4.70
CA GLY A 22 -1.75 16.70 -3.38
C GLY A 22 -2.66 16.14 -2.29
N GLU A 23 -3.95 16.04 -2.58
CA GLU A 23 -4.91 15.46 -1.64
C GLU A 23 -4.63 13.98 -1.38
N LEU A 24 -4.24 13.23 -2.42
CA LEU A 24 -3.87 11.84 -2.28
C LEU A 24 -2.66 11.67 -1.37
N ARG A 25 -1.65 12.53 -1.52
CA ARG A 25 -0.46 12.52 -0.67
C ARG A 25 -0.82 12.81 0.79
N HIS A 26 -1.67 13.80 1.04
CA HIS A 26 -2.13 14.11 2.39
C HIS A 26 -2.89 12.94 3.02
N TRP A 27 -3.76 12.31 2.24
CA TRP A 27 -4.51 11.15 2.69
C TRP A 27 -3.57 10.01 3.10
N GLY A 28 -2.56 9.74 2.27
CA GLY A 28 -1.57 8.71 2.54
C GLY A 28 -0.73 9.01 3.78
N GLU A 29 -0.30 10.26 3.93
CA GLU A 29 0.46 10.69 5.11
C GLU A 29 -0.35 10.52 6.39
N ASP A 30 -1.64 10.87 6.36
CA ASP A 30 -2.53 10.71 7.52
C ASP A 30 -2.69 9.24 7.88
N LEU A 31 -2.86 8.38 6.89
CA LEU A 31 -2.92 6.93 7.12
C LEU A 31 -1.62 6.43 7.74
N GLY A 32 -0.48 6.85 7.20
CA GLY A 32 0.83 6.45 7.73
C GLY A 32 1.04 6.88 9.17
N ARG A 33 0.63 8.10 9.52
CA ARG A 33 0.74 8.59 10.89
C ARG A 33 -0.12 7.79 11.86
N ALA A 34 -1.30 7.38 11.43
CA ALA A 34 -2.22 6.60 12.27
C ALA A 34 -1.86 5.12 12.35
N ALA A 35 -1.11 4.61 11.39
CA ALA A 35 -0.81 3.18 11.30
C ALA A 35 0.09 2.71 12.43
N THR A 36 -0.21 1.50 12.92
CA THR A 36 0.62 0.82 13.91
C THR A 36 0.89 -0.60 13.43
N PRO A 37 2.12 -1.12 13.64
CA PRO A 37 2.43 -2.49 13.22
C PRO A 37 1.75 -3.53 14.13
N PRO A 38 1.43 -4.71 13.64
CA PRO A 38 1.54 -5.13 12.25
C PRO A 38 0.39 -4.60 11.41
N LEU A 39 0.68 -4.22 10.17
CA LEU A 39 -0.35 -3.77 9.24
C LEU A 39 0.08 -4.12 7.82
N LEU A 40 -0.78 -4.83 7.10
CA LEU A 40 -0.61 -5.13 5.69
C LEU A 40 -1.57 -4.27 4.89
N ILE A 41 -1.05 -3.47 3.98
CA ILE A 41 -1.85 -2.63 3.08
C ILE A 41 -1.65 -3.12 1.65
N THR A 42 -2.73 -3.33 0.92
CA THR A 42 -2.65 -3.67 -0.51
C THR A 42 -3.05 -2.47 -1.35
N LEU A 43 -2.32 -2.25 -2.44
CA LEU A 43 -2.55 -1.14 -3.36
C LEU A 43 -2.89 -1.72 -4.73
N THR A 44 -4.11 -1.50 -5.17
CA THR A 44 -4.65 -2.03 -6.43
C THR A 44 -4.96 -0.88 -7.37
N GLY A 45 -4.74 -1.07 -8.65
CA GLY A 45 -5.03 -0.08 -9.69
C GLY A 45 -4.15 -0.27 -10.89
N GLU A 46 -4.54 0.36 -12.00
CA GLU A 46 -3.79 0.29 -13.25
C GLU A 46 -2.39 0.89 -13.11
N LEU A 47 -1.51 0.47 -14.01
CA LEU A 47 -0.17 1.02 -14.11
C LEU A 47 -0.24 2.53 -14.28
N GLY A 48 0.54 3.27 -13.49
CA GLY A 48 0.58 4.73 -13.56
C GLY A 48 -0.53 5.46 -12.82
N VAL A 49 -1.44 4.76 -12.15
CA VAL A 49 -2.57 5.41 -11.47
C VAL A 49 -2.17 6.20 -10.22
N GLY A 50 -1.00 5.91 -9.63
CA GLY A 50 -0.49 6.63 -8.47
C GLY A 50 -0.24 5.75 -7.25
N LYS A 51 -0.13 4.43 -7.43
CA LYS A 51 0.15 3.50 -6.33
C LYS A 51 1.48 3.80 -5.65
N THR A 52 2.51 4.10 -6.44
CA THR A 52 3.83 4.44 -5.89
C THR A 52 3.79 5.76 -5.13
N THR A 53 3.10 6.78 -5.66
CA THR A 53 2.89 8.06 -4.97
C THR A 53 2.21 7.85 -3.62
N LEU A 54 1.18 7.01 -3.59
CA LEU A 54 0.47 6.70 -2.36
C LEU A 54 1.38 5.94 -1.38
N ALA A 55 2.12 4.94 -1.87
CA ALA A 55 3.07 4.20 -1.03
C ALA A 55 4.11 5.14 -0.41
N GLN A 56 4.66 6.06 -1.20
CA GLN A 56 5.61 7.06 -0.71
C GLN A 56 5.02 7.91 0.41
N SER A 57 3.80 8.39 0.24
CA SER A 57 3.16 9.25 1.24
C SER A 57 2.81 8.49 2.52
N ILE A 58 2.37 7.23 2.41
CA ILE A 58 2.12 6.39 3.58
C ILE A 58 3.43 6.17 4.35
N CYS A 59 4.50 5.83 3.67
CA CYS A 59 5.80 5.64 4.29
C CYS A 59 6.30 6.92 4.96
N PHE A 60 6.15 8.06 4.31
CA PHE A 60 6.52 9.35 4.89
C PHE A 60 5.76 9.61 6.19
N GLY A 61 4.44 9.43 6.18
CA GLY A 61 3.63 9.60 7.38
C GLY A 61 3.99 8.61 8.49
N TYR A 62 4.40 7.41 8.12
CA TYR A 62 4.81 6.37 9.07
C TYR A 62 6.15 6.67 9.74
N GLY A 63 6.94 7.55 9.15
CA GLY A 63 8.22 7.96 9.73
C GLY A 63 9.45 7.42 8.99
N VAL A 64 9.30 6.91 7.78
CA VAL A 64 10.45 6.54 6.95
C VAL A 64 11.11 7.83 6.46
N LYS A 65 12.40 7.96 6.71
CA LYS A 65 13.14 9.18 6.40
C LYS A 65 13.97 9.08 5.12
N GLU A 66 14.23 7.88 4.65
CA GLU A 66 14.95 7.67 3.41
C GLU A 66 14.03 7.83 2.21
N GLU A 67 14.61 8.06 1.04
CA GLU A 67 13.82 8.21 -0.18
C GLU A 67 13.14 6.89 -0.53
N ILE A 68 11.83 6.96 -0.77
CA ILE A 68 11.04 5.80 -1.17
C ILE A 68 11.01 5.75 -2.69
N THR A 69 11.53 4.66 -3.25
CA THR A 69 11.50 4.42 -4.68
C THR A 69 10.60 3.23 -4.99
N SER A 70 10.13 3.15 -6.24
CA SER A 70 9.42 1.96 -6.69
C SER A 70 10.43 0.81 -6.81
N PRO A 71 10.11 -0.40 -6.32
CA PRO A 71 10.97 -1.57 -6.54
C PRO A 71 11.02 -1.89 -8.04
N THR A 72 12.15 -1.61 -8.70
CA THR A 72 12.25 -1.77 -10.16
C THR A 72 12.79 -3.14 -10.54
N TYR A 73 13.85 -3.58 -9.88
CA TYR A 73 14.51 -4.84 -10.15
C TYR A 73 14.31 -5.86 -9.05
N ALA A 74 14.39 -5.41 -7.79
CA ALA A 74 14.03 -6.24 -6.65
C ALA A 74 12.54 -6.11 -6.40
N LEU A 75 11.84 -7.22 -6.11
CA LEU A 75 10.41 -7.19 -5.82
C LEU A 75 10.12 -6.63 -4.43
N VAL A 76 11.11 -6.62 -3.53
CA VAL A 76 10.96 -6.19 -2.14
C VAL A 76 11.99 -5.13 -1.80
N HIS A 77 11.54 -4.01 -1.25
CA HIS A 77 12.41 -3.02 -0.61
C HIS A 77 12.08 -2.95 0.87
N GLU A 78 13.11 -2.93 1.69
CA GLU A 78 12.96 -2.77 3.13
C GLU A 78 13.45 -1.39 3.56
N TYR A 79 12.65 -0.71 4.40
CA TYR A 79 12.98 0.59 4.95
C TYR A 79 12.90 0.54 6.47
N VAL A 80 13.53 1.50 7.13
CA VAL A 80 13.57 1.58 8.58
C VAL A 80 12.70 2.75 9.05
N ALA A 81 11.85 2.48 10.05
CA ALA A 81 11.11 3.52 10.75
C ALA A 81 11.15 3.22 12.26
N ALA A 82 10.92 4.23 13.07
CA ALA A 82 10.99 4.06 14.53
C ALA A 82 9.95 3.05 15.04
N LYS A 83 8.77 3.02 14.44
CA LYS A 83 7.70 2.10 14.87
C LYS A 83 8.00 0.64 14.52
N SER A 84 8.60 0.38 13.37
CA SER A 84 8.89 -0.97 12.87
C SER A 84 9.63 -0.90 11.53
N PRO A 85 10.15 -2.05 11.04
CA PRO A 85 10.54 -2.13 9.62
C PRO A 85 9.35 -1.88 8.71
N VAL A 86 9.62 -1.46 7.49
CA VAL A 86 8.62 -1.25 6.44
C VAL A 86 9.06 -2.04 5.21
N PHE A 87 8.16 -2.83 4.65
CA PHE A 87 8.41 -3.56 3.41
C PHE A 87 7.50 -3.02 2.32
N HIS A 88 8.09 -2.63 1.19
CA HIS A 88 7.36 -2.23 0.00
C HIS A 88 7.59 -3.30 -1.07
N ILE A 89 6.52 -3.99 -1.45
CA ILE A 89 6.56 -5.15 -2.33
C ILE A 89 5.75 -4.83 -3.58
N ASP A 90 6.36 -5.04 -4.77
CA ASP A 90 5.67 -4.87 -6.04
C ASP A 90 5.67 -6.22 -6.77
N LEU A 91 4.50 -6.82 -6.90
CA LEU A 91 4.33 -8.13 -7.51
C LEU A 91 4.02 -8.08 -9.00
N TYR A 92 4.12 -6.91 -9.63
CA TYR A 92 3.78 -6.75 -11.05
C TYR A 92 4.52 -7.75 -11.94
N ARG A 93 5.81 -8.01 -11.65
CA ARG A 93 6.66 -8.90 -12.43
C ARG A 93 6.77 -10.30 -11.87
N LEU A 94 5.96 -10.66 -10.89
CA LEU A 94 5.95 -12.00 -10.33
C LEU A 94 5.48 -12.98 -11.41
N GLU A 95 6.28 -14.01 -11.69
CA GLU A 95 5.97 -14.99 -12.73
C GLU A 95 5.09 -16.12 -12.20
N SER A 96 5.27 -16.49 -10.93
CA SER A 96 4.49 -17.55 -10.31
C SER A 96 4.42 -17.32 -8.80
N PRO A 97 3.36 -17.81 -8.11
CA PRO A 97 3.26 -17.68 -6.65
C PRO A 97 4.40 -18.37 -5.90
N GLU A 98 5.05 -19.35 -6.49
CA GLU A 98 6.18 -20.05 -5.87
C GLU A 98 7.37 -19.11 -5.63
N GLN A 99 7.52 -18.07 -6.44
CA GLN A 99 8.57 -17.08 -6.25
C GLN A 99 8.44 -16.35 -4.91
N LEU A 100 7.23 -16.28 -4.34
CA LEU A 100 7.00 -15.64 -3.05
C LEU A 100 7.81 -16.30 -1.94
N THR A 101 7.94 -17.63 -1.99
CA THR A 101 8.73 -18.36 -1.01
C THR A 101 10.20 -17.89 -1.01
N ASN A 102 10.75 -17.67 -2.20
CA ASN A 102 12.13 -17.22 -2.34
C ASN A 102 12.35 -15.78 -1.89
N LEU A 103 11.27 -14.98 -1.86
CA LEU A 103 11.33 -13.60 -1.38
C LEU A 103 11.22 -13.48 0.14
N GLY A 104 10.92 -14.57 0.85
CA GLY A 104 10.64 -14.53 2.27
C GLY A 104 9.24 -14.00 2.58
N TRP A 105 8.29 -14.20 1.67
CA TRP A 105 6.93 -13.68 1.79
C TRP A 105 6.27 -14.04 3.12
N ASP A 106 6.33 -15.33 3.49
CA ASP A 106 5.63 -15.79 4.71
C ASP A 106 6.17 -15.12 5.96
N GLU A 107 7.49 -14.92 6.05
CA GLU A 107 8.10 -14.21 7.17
C GLU A 107 7.71 -12.74 7.18
N ILE A 108 7.70 -12.10 6.01
CA ILE A 108 7.37 -10.68 5.90
C ILE A 108 5.93 -10.41 6.33
N VAL A 109 4.96 -11.16 5.77
CA VAL A 109 3.55 -10.91 6.05
C VAL A 109 3.12 -11.32 7.45
N SER A 110 3.92 -12.12 8.13
CA SER A 110 3.67 -12.50 9.53
C SER A 110 4.49 -11.67 10.53
N SER A 111 5.35 -10.78 10.04
CA SER A 111 6.21 -9.97 10.92
C SER A 111 5.45 -8.78 11.53
N ARG A 112 6.03 -8.20 12.58
CA ARG A 112 5.51 -6.98 13.17
C ARG A 112 6.08 -5.77 12.40
N ALA A 113 5.52 -5.53 11.23
CA ALA A 113 5.99 -4.51 10.30
C ALA A 113 4.81 -3.83 9.59
N LEU A 114 5.09 -2.71 8.94
CA LEU A 114 4.19 -2.15 7.93
C LEU A 114 4.58 -2.77 6.58
N VAL A 115 3.63 -3.42 5.92
CA VAL A 115 3.86 -4.07 4.63
C VAL A 115 2.93 -3.45 3.59
N LEU A 116 3.50 -2.92 2.51
CA LEU A 116 2.76 -2.35 1.39
C LEU A 116 2.95 -3.25 0.18
N VAL A 117 1.85 -3.74 -0.39
CA VAL A 117 1.89 -4.67 -1.52
C VAL A 117 1.15 -4.08 -2.71
N GLU A 118 1.87 -3.83 -3.81
CA GLU A 118 1.27 -3.47 -5.11
C GLU A 118 1.03 -4.76 -5.92
N TRP A 119 -0.05 -4.78 -6.68
CA TRP A 119 -0.47 -5.94 -7.47
C TRP A 119 -0.71 -7.18 -6.61
N PRO A 120 -1.50 -7.04 -5.51
CA PRO A 120 -1.68 -8.13 -4.55
C PRO A 120 -2.36 -9.37 -5.13
N GLU A 121 -3.13 -9.22 -6.20
CA GLU A 121 -3.80 -10.34 -6.88
C GLU A 121 -2.81 -11.38 -7.40
N ARG A 122 -1.56 -10.99 -7.64
CA ARG A 122 -0.51 -11.90 -8.06
C ARG A 122 -0.10 -12.89 -6.97
N ALA A 123 -0.38 -12.57 -5.71
CA ALA A 123 -0.10 -13.49 -4.60
C ALA A 123 -1.15 -14.59 -4.48
N GLU A 124 -2.29 -14.43 -5.14
CA GLU A 124 -3.38 -15.40 -5.13
C GLU A 124 -3.78 -15.79 -3.71
N SER A 125 -3.89 -17.09 -3.43
CA SER A 125 -4.30 -17.59 -2.13
C SER A 125 -3.29 -17.34 -1.01
N ARG A 126 -2.07 -16.89 -1.33
CA ARG A 126 -1.04 -16.60 -0.33
C ARG A 126 -1.17 -15.21 0.29
N LEU A 127 -2.08 -14.38 -0.23
CA LEU A 127 -2.36 -13.09 0.39
C LEU A 127 -3.15 -13.31 1.69
N PRO A 128 -2.66 -12.82 2.84
CA PRO A 128 -3.42 -12.92 4.09
C PRO A 128 -4.78 -12.22 3.99
N ASP A 129 -5.81 -12.80 4.62
CA ASP A 129 -7.14 -12.21 4.65
C ASP A 129 -7.16 -10.90 5.44
N ASP A 130 -6.36 -10.80 6.49
CA ASP A 130 -6.27 -9.61 7.31
C ASP A 130 -5.35 -8.58 6.67
N HIS A 131 -5.92 -7.71 5.85
CA HIS A 131 -5.22 -6.61 5.21
C HIS A 131 -6.18 -5.45 4.96
N LEU A 132 -5.61 -4.25 4.80
CA LEU A 132 -6.35 -3.05 4.43
C LEU A 132 -6.25 -2.87 2.92
N PRO A 133 -7.30 -3.14 2.15
CA PRO A 133 -7.27 -2.94 0.70
C PRO A 133 -7.49 -1.47 0.36
N ILE A 134 -6.68 -0.96 -0.56
CA ILE A 134 -6.84 0.38 -1.14
C ILE A 134 -6.85 0.24 -2.65
N ASP A 135 -7.92 0.73 -3.28
CA ASP A 135 -8.07 0.71 -4.73
C ASP A 135 -7.96 2.14 -5.25
N LEU A 136 -7.15 2.33 -6.30
CA LEU A 136 -7.04 3.58 -7.03
C LEU A 136 -7.52 3.40 -8.45
N ASP A 137 -8.29 4.37 -8.95
CA ASP A 137 -8.82 4.35 -10.29
C ASP A 137 -8.72 5.72 -10.93
N TYR A 138 -8.69 5.73 -12.26
CA TYR A 138 -8.81 6.98 -13.01
C TYR A 138 -10.24 7.48 -12.96
N THR A 139 -10.42 8.80 -13.01
CA THR A 139 -11.74 9.38 -13.20
C THR A 139 -12.01 9.52 -14.69
N ALA A 140 -13.24 9.29 -15.10
CA ALA A 140 -13.62 9.34 -16.51
C ALA A 140 -13.54 10.76 -17.11
N ASP A 141 -13.71 11.77 -16.28
CA ASP A 141 -13.92 13.17 -16.71
C ASP A 141 -12.82 14.14 -16.26
N ASP A 142 -11.88 13.72 -15.42
CA ASP A 142 -10.87 14.61 -14.88
C ASP A 142 -9.52 13.89 -14.69
N PRO A 143 -8.54 14.13 -15.60
CA PRO A 143 -7.25 13.46 -15.51
C PRO A 143 -6.39 13.93 -14.32
N THR A 144 -6.77 15.02 -13.64
CA THR A 144 -6.02 15.53 -12.48
C THR A 144 -6.45 14.87 -11.17
N ARG A 145 -7.48 14.05 -11.21
CA ARG A 145 -8.01 13.39 -10.01
C ARG A 145 -7.98 11.88 -10.13
N ARG A 146 -8.02 11.25 -8.98
CA ARG A 146 -8.13 9.78 -8.87
C ARG A 146 -9.27 9.45 -7.92
N ILE A 147 -9.88 8.29 -8.15
CA ILE A 147 -10.87 7.73 -7.24
C ILE A 147 -10.13 6.81 -6.29
N LEU A 148 -10.35 7.00 -4.98
CA LEU A 148 -9.77 6.16 -3.94
C LEU A 148 -10.87 5.49 -3.15
N LEU A 149 -10.77 4.19 -2.98
CA LEU A 149 -11.64 3.40 -2.12
C LEU A 149 -10.76 2.63 -1.15
N ALA A 150 -10.96 2.79 0.15
CA ALA A 150 -10.19 2.12 1.18
C ALA A 150 -11.09 1.35 2.14
N GLY A 151 -10.63 0.20 2.56
CA GLY A 151 -11.37 -0.68 3.46
C GLY A 151 -12.36 -1.54 2.71
#